data_d7aa1a46ef3d0ea93b6c85e3cbf37da2
#
_entry.id   d7aa1a46ef3d0ea93b6c85e3cbf37da2
#
_cell.length_a   1.000
_cell.length_b   1.000
_cell.length_c   1.000
_cell.angle_alpha   90.00
_cell.angle_beta   90.00
_cell.angle_gamma   90.00
#
_symmetry.space_group_name_H-M   'P 1'
#
loop_
_entity.id
_entity.type
_entity.pdbx_description
1 polymer ?
#
loop_
_entity_poly.entity_id
_entity_poly.type
_entity_poly.pdbx_seq_one_letter_code
_entity_poly.pdbx_strand_id
1 'polypeptide(L)'
;MVLATINSYLEQIDELVSQAVDQDDRRFRLHLESLVKKGGRDTENAIAHYITGTYVSIPTRINLVRMAGYIRSTAFLIPLAKVIELGEDNLLREEAVFSISKYNDRRALDILDRALEKNKNKRLQEPITQAIARIKNNNPFLAMLPRFLLGSKNIELFQITLKVFKKILGPADAKSFISYLHHGDQLVGEGAFEILCFRGDEAVFYFIAEFFREQSRLLLREAEHKTGTERLSTLIAALHEYLRRHRDFFPQLRPDIAAMLSRAGGSVWRKPLADLVDDLEKNSGRS
;
A
#
# COMPACT_ATOMS: atom_id res chain seq x y z
N MET A 1 23.25 14.57 26.39
CA MET A 1 23.90 13.59 25.49
C MET A 1 23.21 13.53 24.12
N VAL A 2 21.88 13.34 24.01
CA VAL A 2 21.14 13.24 22.73
C VAL A 2 21.27 14.50 21.87
N LEU A 3 21.09 15.70 22.42
CA LEU A 3 21.20 16.98 21.70
C LEU A 3 22.61 17.23 21.11
N ALA A 4 23.66 16.86 21.83
CA ALA A 4 25.04 16.99 21.32
C ALA A 4 25.28 16.05 20.11
N THR A 5 24.68 14.88 20.11
CA THR A 5 24.79 13.91 19.03
C THR A 5 24.02 14.39 17.77
N ILE A 6 22.85 15.00 17.96
CA ILE A 6 22.05 15.56 16.86
C ILE A 6 22.81 16.73 16.21
N ASN A 7 23.36 17.65 16.99
CA ASN A 7 24.17 18.76 16.46
C ASN A 7 25.37 18.26 15.66
N SER A 8 26.04 17.20 16.13
CA SER A 8 27.14 16.58 15.37
C SER A 8 26.72 16.00 14.03
N TYR A 9 25.52 15.44 13.91
CA TYR A 9 24.99 14.97 12.61
C TYR A 9 24.62 16.13 11.68
N LEU A 10 24.07 17.21 12.21
CA LEU A 10 23.75 18.41 11.43
C LEU A 10 25.02 19.06 10.90
N GLU A 11 26.06 19.20 11.71
CA GLU A 11 27.38 19.72 11.30
C GLU A 11 28.00 18.85 10.18
N GLN A 12 27.91 17.52 10.29
CA GLN A 12 28.40 16.61 9.25
C GLN A 12 27.58 16.73 7.94
N ILE A 13 26.26 16.97 8.03
CA ILE A 13 25.45 17.22 6.84
C ILE A 13 25.82 18.55 6.21
N ASP A 14 25.99 19.61 7.01
CA ASP A 14 26.42 20.93 6.53
C ASP A 14 27.77 20.86 5.82
N GLU A 15 28.74 20.13 6.39
CA GLU A 15 30.02 19.90 5.76
C GLU A 15 29.90 19.14 4.45
N LEU A 16 29.14 18.04 4.42
CA LEU A 16 28.86 17.27 3.21
C LEU A 16 28.16 18.10 2.14
N VAL A 17 27.16 18.88 2.54
CA VAL A 17 26.42 19.77 1.63
C VAL A 17 27.33 20.83 1.05
N SER A 18 28.25 21.40 1.84
CA SER A 18 29.21 22.39 1.37
C SER A 18 30.26 21.81 0.42
N GLN A 19 30.61 20.54 0.58
CA GLN A 19 31.59 19.82 -0.26
C GLN A 19 30.97 19.18 -1.51
N ALA A 20 29.64 19.12 -1.62
CA ALA A 20 28.94 18.50 -2.75
C ALA A 20 29.05 19.31 -4.02
N VAL A 21 30.24 19.37 -4.60
CA VAL A 21 30.51 20.08 -5.85
C VAL A 21 30.28 19.19 -7.06
N ASP A 22 30.34 17.87 -6.95
CA ASP A 22 30.30 16.96 -8.08
C ASP A 22 29.08 16.03 -8.04
N GLN A 23 28.37 15.91 -9.17
CA GLN A 23 26.99 15.43 -9.28
C GLN A 23 26.82 13.91 -9.11
N ASP A 24 27.89 13.13 -9.14
CA ASP A 24 27.83 11.66 -9.18
C ASP A 24 28.80 10.97 -8.21
N ASP A 25 29.16 11.65 -7.13
CA ASP A 25 30.08 11.07 -6.16
C ASP A 25 29.39 9.94 -5.36
N ARG A 26 29.74 8.70 -5.72
CA ARG A 26 29.36 7.50 -4.99
C ARG A 26 29.71 7.59 -3.51
N ARG A 27 30.81 8.30 -3.16
CA ARG A 27 31.25 8.50 -1.77
C ARG A 27 30.26 9.38 -1.01
N PHE A 28 29.84 10.50 -1.63
CA PHE A 28 28.81 11.39 -1.06
C PHE A 28 27.53 10.63 -0.74
N ARG A 29 27.02 9.82 -1.69
CA ARG A 29 25.83 8.99 -1.49
C ARG A 29 25.99 8.02 -0.33
N LEU A 30 27.08 7.25 -0.29
CA LEU A 30 27.32 6.26 0.76
C LEU A 30 27.47 6.91 2.14
N HIS A 31 28.09 8.09 2.19
CA HIS A 31 28.23 8.83 3.45
C HIS A 31 26.88 9.35 3.93
N LEU A 32 26.08 9.93 3.06
CA LEU A 32 24.73 10.41 3.40
C LEU A 32 23.79 9.27 3.81
N GLU A 33 23.82 8.13 3.11
CA GLU A 33 23.07 6.92 3.51
C GLU A 33 23.51 6.44 4.90
N SER A 34 24.81 6.48 5.20
CA SER A 34 25.34 6.14 6.53
C SER A 34 24.85 7.10 7.61
N LEU A 35 24.83 8.40 7.33
CA LEU A 35 24.33 9.42 8.28
C LEU A 35 22.84 9.24 8.54
N VAL A 36 22.03 8.99 7.51
CA VAL A 36 20.60 8.72 7.67
C VAL A 36 20.36 7.47 8.52
N LYS A 37 21.13 6.38 8.27
CA LYS A 37 21.01 5.15 9.07
C LYS A 37 21.39 5.37 10.55
N LYS A 38 22.38 6.20 10.83
CA LYS A 38 22.86 6.47 12.19
C LYS A 38 21.99 7.49 12.94
N GLY A 39 21.63 8.58 12.28
CA GLY A 39 20.89 9.70 12.86
C GLY A 39 19.37 9.58 12.74
N GLY A 40 18.88 8.61 11.96
CA GLY A 40 17.46 8.32 11.84
C GLY A 40 16.63 9.53 11.41
N ARG A 41 15.51 9.73 12.09
CA ARG A 41 14.48 10.72 11.71
C ARG A 41 14.97 12.18 11.77
N ASP A 42 15.88 12.49 12.68
CA ASP A 42 16.40 13.85 12.81
C ASP A 42 17.29 14.23 11.62
N THR A 43 18.11 13.28 11.16
CA THR A 43 18.91 13.44 9.94
C THR A 43 18.03 13.56 8.70
N GLU A 44 16.98 12.75 8.59
CA GLU A 44 16.00 12.86 7.50
C GLU A 44 15.32 14.23 7.47
N ASN A 45 14.91 14.75 8.64
CA ASN A 45 14.29 16.07 8.75
C ASN A 45 15.26 17.20 8.37
N ALA A 46 16.53 17.10 8.75
CA ALA A 46 17.56 18.08 8.36
C ALA A 46 17.74 18.09 6.84
N ILE A 47 17.92 16.92 6.22
CA ILE A 47 18.04 16.81 4.75
C ILE A 47 16.78 17.36 4.07
N ALA A 48 15.60 17.05 4.58
CA ALA A 48 14.33 17.56 4.06
C ALA A 48 14.26 19.10 4.11
N HIS A 49 14.79 19.69 5.15
CA HIS A 49 14.89 21.14 5.31
C HIS A 49 15.84 21.76 4.26
N TYR A 50 17.00 21.14 4.00
CA TYR A 50 17.92 21.59 2.96
C TYR A 50 17.33 21.45 1.54
N ILE A 51 16.61 20.37 1.27
CA ILE A 51 15.93 20.17 -0.04
C ILE A 51 14.98 21.33 -0.34
N THR A 52 14.26 21.82 0.67
CA THR A 52 13.25 22.90 0.51
C THR A 52 13.79 24.30 0.80
N GLY A 53 14.98 24.42 1.36
CA GLY A 53 15.58 25.69 1.80
C GLY A 53 16.12 26.50 0.64
N THR A 54 15.68 27.77 0.52
CA THR A 54 16.17 28.71 -0.52
C THR A 54 17.57 29.28 -0.25
N TYR A 55 18.09 29.07 0.98
CA TYR A 55 19.45 29.48 1.37
C TYR A 55 20.53 28.51 0.89
N VAL A 56 20.15 27.33 0.42
CA VAL A 56 21.05 26.32 -0.14
C VAL A 56 21.14 26.50 -1.66
N SER A 57 22.34 26.39 -2.22
CA SER A 57 22.56 26.54 -3.66
C SER A 57 21.75 25.51 -4.47
N ILE A 58 21.29 25.88 -5.65
CA ILE A 58 20.53 24.98 -6.54
C ILE A 58 21.30 23.70 -6.86
N PRO A 59 22.60 23.71 -7.22
CA PRO A 59 23.35 22.47 -7.43
C PRO A 59 23.37 21.54 -6.23
N THR A 60 23.54 22.08 -5.03
CA THR A 60 23.51 21.29 -3.80
C THR A 60 22.12 20.69 -3.56
N ARG A 61 21.05 21.47 -3.74
CA ARG A 61 19.68 20.97 -3.64
C ARG A 61 19.38 19.86 -4.64
N ILE A 62 19.87 19.97 -5.87
CA ILE A 62 19.76 18.92 -6.89
C ILE A 62 20.41 17.63 -6.39
N ASN A 63 21.61 17.70 -5.80
CA ASN A 63 22.29 16.53 -5.25
C ASN A 63 21.52 15.90 -4.10
N LEU A 64 20.99 16.70 -3.17
CA LEU A 64 20.16 16.21 -2.07
C LEU A 64 18.86 15.58 -2.56
N VAL A 65 18.21 16.16 -3.56
CA VAL A 65 17.02 15.61 -4.20
C VAL A 65 17.31 14.24 -4.83
N ARG A 66 18.42 14.11 -5.55
CA ARG A 66 18.88 12.81 -6.10
C ARG A 66 19.10 11.78 -5.02
N MET A 67 19.79 12.16 -3.94
CA MET A 67 20.06 11.28 -2.80
C MET A 67 18.77 10.81 -2.12
N ALA A 68 17.80 11.71 -1.92
CA ALA A 68 16.48 11.36 -1.38
C ALA A 68 15.80 10.25 -2.23
N GLY A 69 15.95 10.32 -3.56
CA GLY A 69 15.45 9.28 -4.47
C GLY A 69 16.22 7.96 -4.39
N TYR A 70 17.46 7.93 -3.94
CA TYR A 70 18.22 6.68 -3.71
C TYR A 70 17.93 6.08 -2.33
N ILE A 71 17.86 6.91 -1.30
CA ILE A 71 17.56 6.50 0.09
C ILE A 71 16.12 5.97 0.20
N ARG A 72 15.18 6.56 -0.55
CA ARG A 72 13.76 6.20 -0.60
C ARG A 72 13.06 6.23 0.76
N SER A 73 13.53 7.04 1.70
CA SER A 73 12.77 7.28 2.93
C SER A 73 11.49 8.05 2.62
N THR A 74 10.39 7.60 3.19
CA THR A 74 9.07 8.25 3.00
C THR A 74 9.00 9.66 3.57
N ALA A 75 9.93 10.02 4.46
CA ALA A 75 10.07 11.36 5.00
C ALA A 75 10.39 12.41 3.91
N PHE A 76 11.02 11.99 2.81
CA PHE A 76 11.37 12.89 1.72
C PHE A 76 10.25 13.14 0.71
N LEU A 77 9.17 12.36 0.74
CA LEU A 77 8.08 12.51 -0.26
C LEU A 77 7.44 13.90 -0.22
N ILE A 78 7.15 14.44 0.96
CA ILE A 78 6.57 15.78 1.11
C ILE A 78 7.55 16.88 0.68
N PRO A 79 8.83 16.88 1.12
CA PRO A 79 9.84 17.81 0.62
C PRO A 79 10.00 17.79 -0.92
N LEU A 80 10.07 16.60 -1.51
CA LEU A 80 10.15 16.45 -2.97
C LEU A 80 8.91 16.98 -3.68
N ALA A 81 7.71 16.74 -3.14
CA ALA A 81 6.46 17.28 -3.66
C ALA A 81 6.47 18.82 -3.66
N LYS A 82 6.93 19.44 -2.56
CA LYS A 82 7.08 20.90 -2.48
C LYS A 82 8.03 21.44 -3.53
N VAL A 83 9.15 20.77 -3.79
CA VAL A 83 10.08 21.17 -4.86
C VAL A 83 9.42 21.11 -6.24
N ILE A 84 8.61 20.09 -6.52
CA ILE A 84 7.86 20.00 -7.79
C ILE A 84 6.86 21.16 -7.92
N GLU A 85 6.14 21.50 -6.86
CA GLU A 85 5.10 22.53 -6.89
C GLU A 85 5.67 23.95 -6.88
N LEU A 86 6.66 24.23 -6.04
CA LEU A 86 7.12 25.57 -5.68
C LEU A 86 8.59 25.84 -6.07
N GLY A 87 9.31 24.87 -6.61
CA GLY A 87 10.73 25.05 -6.96
C GLY A 87 10.91 26.15 -8.02
N GLU A 88 11.89 27.01 -7.78
CA GLU A 88 12.24 28.12 -8.63
C GLU A 88 12.97 27.74 -9.91
N ASP A 89 13.68 26.60 -9.89
CA ASP A 89 14.48 26.09 -10.99
C ASP A 89 13.85 24.85 -11.63
N ASN A 90 13.81 24.83 -12.97
CA ASN A 90 13.17 23.74 -13.70
C ASN A 90 13.95 22.42 -13.60
N LEU A 91 15.29 22.46 -13.59
CA LEU A 91 16.11 21.26 -13.46
C LEU A 91 15.93 20.63 -12.08
N LEU A 92 15.89 21.44 -11.03
CA LEU A 92 15.60 20.99 -9.67
C LEU A 92 14.23 20.31 -9.57
N ARG A 93 13.21 20.86 -10.24
CA ARG A 93 11.86 20.28 -10.30
C ARG A 93 11.83 18.95 -11.07
N GLU A 94 12.51 18.88 -12.22
CA GLU A 94 12.65 17.65 -13.00
C GLU A 94 13.36 16.54 -12.21
N GLU A 95 14.43 16.89 -11.49
CA GLU A 95 15.13 15.94 -10.61
C GLU A 95 14.28 15.45 -9.45
N ALA A 96 13.41 16.31 -8.89
CA ALA A 96 12.47 15.91 -7.85
C ALA A 96 11.41 14.91 -8.40
N VAL A 97 10.90 15.14 -9.61
CA VAL A 97 10.03 14.18 -10.31
C VAL A 97 10.74 12.85 -10.52
N PHE A 98 11.96 12.88 -11.03
CA PHE A 98 12.78 11.68 -11.25
C PHE A 98 13.06 10.93 -9.93
N SER A 99 13.34 11.66 -8.87
CA SER A 99 13.60 11.09 -7.56
C SER A 99 12.35 10.42 -6.97
N ILE A 100 11.17 11.05 -7.07
CA ILE A 100 9.90 10.44 -6.66
C ILE A 100 9.60 9.18 -7.49
N SER A 101 9.96 9.14 -8.77
CA SER A 101 9.73 7.95 -9.62
C SER A 101 10.46 6.69 -9.14
N LYS A 102 11.48 6.83 -8.29
CA LYS A 102 12.21 5.71 -7.70
C LYS A 102 11.49 5.07 -6.50
N TYR A 103 10.51 5.76 -5.93
CA TYR A 103 9.68 5.21 -4.87
C TYR A 103 8.65 4.26 -5.47
N ASN A 104 8.61 3.05 -4.97
CA ASN A 104 7.59 2.09 -5.34
C ASN A 104 6.43 2.12 -4.33
N ASP A 105 5.80 3.29 -4.20
CA ASP A 105 4.82 3.63 -3.16
C ASP A 105 3.64 4.38 -3.79
N ARG A 106 2.42 4.05 -3.35
CA ARG A 106 1.19 4.71 -3.80
C ARG A 106 1.22 6.22 -3.56
N ARG A 107 1.77 6.66 -2.42
CA ARG A 107 1.88 8.10 -2.09
C ARG A 107 2.72 8.86 -3.12
N ALA A 108 3.78 8.22 -3.64
CA ALA A 108 4.58 8.79 -4.72
C ALA A 108 3.74 8.98 -5.99
N LEU A 109 2.90 8.00 -6.33
CA LEU A 109 1.98 8.09 -7.45
C LEU A 109 0.94 9.20 -7.24
N ASP A 110 0.30 9.27 -6.07
CA ASP A 110 -0.69 10.30 -5.73
C ASP A 110 -0.10 11.73 -5.76
N ILE A 111 1.19 11.88 -5.43
CA ILE A 111 1.91 13.16 -5.53
C ILE A 111 2.10 13.54 -7.00
N LEU A 112 2.53 12.60 -7.84
CA LEU A 112 2.78 12.86 -9.26
C LEU A 112 1.47 13.11 -10.03
N ASP A 113 0.39 12.38 -9.73
CA ASP A 113 -0.93 12.60 -10.35
C ASP A 113 -1.43 14.01 -10.01
N ARG A 114 -1.37 14.43 -8.74
CA ARG A 114 -1.71 15.80 -8.33
C ARG A 114 -0.81 16.87 -8.97
N ALA A 115 0.49 16.58 -9.11
CA ALA A 115 1.42 17.48 -9.76
C ALA A 115 1.10 17.64 -11.25
N LEU A 116 0.67 16.57 -11.92
CA LEU A 116 0.25 16.60 -13.32
C LEU A 116 -1.01 17.45 -13.51
N GLU A 117 -2.01 17.30 -12.64
CA GLU A 117 -3.26 18.08 -12.70
C GLU A 117 -3.04 19.58 -12.46
N LYS A 118 -2.21 19.93 -11.47
CA LYS A 118 -1.99 21.32 -11.06
C LYS A 118 -0.98 22.06 -11.94
N ASN A 119 -0.06 21.35 -12.56
CA ASN A 119 1.08 21.96 -13.22
C ASN A 119 0.77 22.38 -14.66
N LYS A 120 0.72 23.70 -14.87
CA LYS A 120 0.54 24.30 -16.22
C LYS A 120 1.84 24.33 -17.04
N ASN A 121 2.98 24.02 -16.45
CA ASN A 121 4.28 24.02 -17.15
C ASN A 121 4.39 22.77 -18.02
N LYS A 122 4.25 22.93 -19.34
CA LYS A 122 4.34 21.84 -20.32
C LYS A 122 5.68 21.06 -20.23
N ARG A 123 6.75 21.74 -19.86
CA ARG A 123 8.08 21.12 -19.71
C ARG A 123 8.12 20.04 -18.64
N LEU A 124 7.32 20.17 -17.58
CA LEU A 124 7.25 19.18 -16.49
C LEU A 124 6.20 18.08 -16.72
N GLN A 125 5.23 18.29 -17.61
CA GLN A 125 4.17 17.31 -17.85
C GLN A 125 4.73 15.99 -18.41
N GLU A 126 5.68 16.05 -19.32
CA GLU A 126 6.30 14.85 -19.87
C GLU A 126 7.12 14.07 -18.84
N PRO A 127 8.08 14.67 -18.08
CA PRO A 127 8.76 13.99 -16.99
C PRO A 127 7.81 13.38 -15.95
N ILE A 128 6.75 14.09 -15.55
CA ILE A 128 5.76 13.57 -14.61
C ILE A 128 5.05 12.35 -15.18
N THR A 129 4.61 12.41 -16.44
CA THR A 129 3.93 11.29 -17.11
C THR A 129 4.84 10.06 -17.21
N GLN A 130 6.10 10.26 -17.53
CA GLN A 130 7.11 9.19 -17.58
C GLN A 130 7.37 8.60 -16.18
N ALA A 131 7.43 9.44 -15.15
CA ALA A 131 7.59 9.00 -13.76
C ALA A 131 6.40 8.16 -13.28
N ILE A 132 5.17 8.57 -13.59
CA ILE A 132 3.94 7.81 -13.31
C ILE A 132 3.99 6.46 -14.02
N ALA A 133 4.32 6.44 -15.31
CA ALA A 133 4.44 5.20 -16.09
C ALA A 133 5.49 4.26 -15.49
N ARG A 134 6.64 4.80 -15.07
CA ARG A 134 7.69 4.01 -14.42
C ARG A 134 7.24 3.37 -13.13
N ILE A 135 6.57 4.11 -12.23
CA ILE A 135 6.05 3.57 -10.98
C ILE A 135 5.01 2.48 -11.26
N LYS A 136 4.08 2.71 -12.20
CA LYS A 136 3.04 1.75 -12.59
C LYS A 136 3.65 0.48 -13.18
N ASN A 137 4.68 0.61 -14.01
CA ASN A 137 5.38 -0.54 -14.60
C ASN A 137 6.19 -1.35 -13.58
N ASN A 138 6.78 -0.67 -12.59
CA ASN A 138 7.53 -1.33 -11.53
C ASN A 138 6.64 -1.94 -10.44
N ASN A 139 5.39 -1.49 -10.36
CA ASN A 139 4.41 -2.01 -9.42
C ASN A 139 3.08 -2.30 -10.14
N PRO A 140 2.92 -3.52 -10.67
CA PRO A 140 1.69 -3.94 -11.34
C PRO A 140 0.43 -3.75 -10.47
N PHE A 141 0.55 -3.86 -9.15
CA PHE A 141 -0.53 -3.61 -8.21
C PHE A 141 -1.09 -2.19 -8.36
N LEU A 142 -0.22 -1.17 -8.34
CA LEU A 142 -0.63 0.23 -8.49
C LEU A 142 -1.26 0.51 -9.86
N ALA A 143 -0.78 -0.16 -10.91
CA ALA A 143 -1.36 -0.06 -12.25
C ALA A 143 -2.76 -0.68 -12.33
N MET A 144 -3.03 -1.72 -11.54
CA MET A 144 -4.30 -2.45 -11.56
C MET A 144 -5.33 -1.93 -10.56
N LEU A 145 -4.90 -1.16 -9.54
CA LEU A 145 -5.80 -0.66 -8.50
C LEU A 145 -6.98 0.16 -9.05
N PRO A 146 -6.82 1.10 -10.02
CA PRO A 146 -7.96 1.79 -10.63
C PRO A 146 -8.96 0.84 -11.29
N ARG A 147 -8.47 -0.26 -11.90
CA ARG A 147 -9.32 -1.29 -12.53
C ARG A 147 -10.11 -2.07 -11.49
N PHE A 148 -9.50 -2.36 -10.35
CA PHE A 148 -10.19 -2.97 -9.21
C PHE A 148 -11.31 -2.06 -8.69
N LEU A 149 -11.08 -0.74 -8.60
CA LEU A 149 -12.07 0.23 -8.14
C LEU A 149 -13.24 0.44 -9.11
N LEU A 150 -13.15 -0.03 -10.36
CA LEU A 150 -14.30 0.01 -11.28
C LEU A 150 -15.44 -0.92 -10.87
N GLY A 151 -15.17 -1.94 -10.02
CA GLY A 151 -16.17 -2.81 -9.41
C GLY A 151 -17.26 -3.28 -10.38
N SER A 152 -18.51 -3.03 -10.01
CA SER A 152 -19.70 -3.43 -10.78
C SER A 152 -19.81 -2.82 -12.19
N LYS A 153 -19.09 -1.74 -12.49
CA LYS A 153 -19.10 -1.10 -13.83
C LYS A 153 -18.46 -1.98 -14.91
N ASN A 154 -17.51 -2.84 -14.53
CA ASN A 154 -16.88 -3.79 -15.43
C ASN A 154 -16.50 -5.06 -14.67
N ILE A 155 -17.47 -5.96 -14.50
CA ILE A 155 -17.37 -7.19 -13.71
C ILE A 155 -16.23 -8.10 -14.22
N GLU A 156 -16.10 -8.26 -15.55
CA GLU A 156 -15.06 -9.11 -16.12
C GLU A 156 -13.66 -8.60 -15.80
N LEU A 157 -13.43 -7.30 -16.02
CA LEU A 157 -12.15 -6.65 -15.68
C LEU A 157 -11.86 -6.72 -14.19
N PHE A 158 -12.88 -6.54 -13.35
CA PHE A 158 -12.76 -6.66 -11.90
C PHE A 158 -12.33 -8.08 -11.50
N GLN A 159 -12.98 -9.11 -12.04
CA GLN A 159 -12.63 -10.51 -11.73
C GLN A 159 -11.22 -10.88 -12.20
N ILE A 160 -10.79 -10.41 -13.39
CA ILE A 160 -9.42 -10.60 -13.86
C ILE A 160 -8.44 -9.93 -12.90
N THR A 161 -8.71 -8.70 -12.50
CA THR A 161 -7.87 -7.94 -11.56
C THR A 161 -7.77 -8.65 -10.21
N LEU A 162 -8.88 -9.14 -9.68
CA LEU A 162 -8.94 -9.91 -8.45
C LEU A 162 -8.09 -11.20 -8.52
N LYS A 163 -8.19 -11.96 -9.62
CA LYS A 163 -7.37 -13.16 -9.85
C LYS A 163 -5.88 -12.85 -9.87
N VAL A 164 -5.49 -11.74 -10.50
CA VAL A 164 -4.09 -11.32 -10.56
C VAL A 164 -3.62 -10.89 -9.17
N PHE A 165 -4.39 -10.09 -8.45
CA PHE A 165 -4.04 -9.67 -7.08
C PHE A 165 -3.84 -10.86 -6.15
N LYS A 166 -4.70 -11.87 -6.20
CA LYS A 166 -4.53 -13.11 -5.42
C LYS A 166 -3.21 -13.84 -5.73
N LYS A 167 -2.58 -13.60 -6.88
CA LYS A 167 -1.31 -14.23 -7.27
C LYS A 167 -0.08 -13.40 -6.91
N ILE A 168 -0.14 -12.08 -7.09
CA ILE A 168 1.06 -11.22 -7.06
C ILE A 168 1.26 -10.47 -5.75
N LEU A 169 0.19 -10.23 -4.95
CA LEU A 169 0.30 -9.45 -3.73
C LEU A 169 1.02 -10.20 -2.61
N GLY A 170 1.90 -9.48 -1.91
CA GLY A 170 2.40 -9.89 -0.61
C GLY A 170 1.46 -9.49 0.54
N PRO A 171 1.71 -10.00 1.78
CA PRO A 171 0.88 -9.65 2.94
C PRO A 171 0.86 -8.15 3.25
N ALA A 172 1.97 -7.46 3.05
CA ALA A 172 2.07 -6.01 3.26
C ALA A 172 1.19 -5.22 2.29
N ASP A 173 1.16 -5.62 1.01
CA ASP A 173 0.32 -4.99 -0.01
C ASP A 173 -1.17 -5.28 0.24
N ALA A 174 -1.49 -6.51 0.66
CA ALA A 174 -2.86 -6.91 0.98
C ALA A 174 -3.48 -6.04 2.06
N LYS A 175 -2.74 -5.59 3.07
CA LYS A 175 -3.23 -4.69 4.14
C LYS A 175 -3.84 -3.39 3.60
N SER A 176 -3.42 -2.91 2.44
CA SER A 176 -4.01 -1.72 1.82
C SER A 176 -5.48 -1.89 1.45
N PHE A 177 -5.95 -3.15 1.34
CA PHE A 177 -7.36 -3.46 1.03
C PHE A 177 -8.28 -3.36 2.23
N ILE A 178 -7.78 -3.22 3.47
CA ILE A 178 -8.62 -3.00 4.65
C ILE A 178 -9.54 -1.79 4.45
N SER A 179 -9.04 -0.70 3.88
CA SER A 179 -9.84 0.51 3.62
C SER A 179 -10.95 0.33 2.58
N TYR A 180 -10.94 -0.77 1.83
CA TYR A 180 -11.95 -1.06 0.81
C TYR A 180 -13.02 -2.05 1.27
N LEU A 181 -12.91 -2.65 2.46
CA LEU A 181 -13.93 -3.57 2.99
C LEU A 181 -15.32 -2.92 3.06
N HIS A 182 -15.40 -1.68 3.51
CA HIS A 182 -16.65 -0.92 3.60
C HIS A 182 -16.83 0.06 2.42
N HIS A 183 -16.34 -0.31 1.23
CA HIS A 183 -16.54 0.50 0.03
C HIS A 183 -18.02 0.55 -0.35
N GLY A 184 -18.49 1.71 -0.88
CA GLY A 184 -19.89 1.86 -1.29
C GLY A 184 -20.33 0.92 -2.43
N ASP A 185 -19.39 0.44 -3.26
CA ASP A 185 -19.62 -0.66 -4.20
C ASP A 185 -19.33 -1.99 -3.49
N GLN A 186 -20.36 -2.80 -3.32
CA GLN A 186 -20.35 -4.05 -2.60
C GLN A 186 -19.39 -5.09 -3.21
N LEU A 187 -19.27 -5.15 -4.55
CA LEU A 187 -18.32 -6.04 -5.20
C LEU A 187 -16.87 -5.69 -4.86
N VAL A 188 -16.57 -4.41 -4.72
CA VAL A 188 -15.25 -3.94 -4.29
C VAL A 188 -14.96 -4.37 -2.86
N GLY A 189 -15.94 -4.25 -1.95
CA GLY A 189 -15.81 -4.70 -0.55
C GLY A 189 -15.57 -6.21 -0.45
N GLU A 190 -16.36 -7.00 -1.16
CA GLU A 190 -16.21 -8.46 -1.21
C GLU A 190 -14.89 -8.89 -1.85
N GLY A 191 -14.47 -8.24 -2.93
CA GLY A 191 -13.17 -8.49 -3.55
C GLY A 191 -11.99 -8.12 -2.64
N ALA A 192 -12.11 -7.04 -1.86
CA ALA A 192 -11.13 -6.68 -0.84
C ALA A 192 -11.04 -7.75 0.25
N PHE A 193 -12.19 -8.26 0.73
CA PHE A 193 -12.25 -9.37 1.66
C PHE A 193 -11.56 -10.62 1.12
N GLU A 194 -11.83 -11.00 -0.14
CA GLU A 194 -11.15 -12.13 -0.76
C GLU A 194 -9.63 -11.94 -0.81
N ILE A 195 -9.15 -10.76 -1.19
CA ILE A 195 -7.70 -10.47 -1.23
C ILE A 195 -7.09 -10.61 0.15
N LEU A 196 -7.72 -10.05 1.19
CA LEU A 196 -7.26 -10.17 2.57
C LEU A 196 -7.25 -11.64 3.02
N CYS A 197 -8.28 -12.41 2.68
CA CYS A 197 -8.35 -13.83 2.99
C CYS A 197 -7.25 -14.64 2.30
N PHE A 198 -6.90 -14.34 1.06
CA PHE A 198 -5.90 -15.10 0.31
C PHE A 198 -4.46 -14.66 0.58
N ARG A 199 -4.22 -13.39 0.95
CA ARG A 199 -2.88 -12.80 1.03
C ARG A 199 -2.55 -12.14 2.34
N GLY A 200 -3.54 -11.83 3.19
CA GLY A 200 -3.32 -11.23 4.49
C GLY A 200 -2.58 -12.17 5.45
N ASP A 201 -1.85 -11.57 6.36
CA ASP A 201 -1.23 -12.22 7.52
C ASP A 201 -2.17 -12.18 8.74
N GLU A 202 -1.68 -12.59 9.91
CA GLU A 202 -2.44 -12.62 11.15
C GLU A 202 -2.99 -11.24 11.57
N ALA A 203 -2.28 -10.17 11.24
CA ALA A 203 -2.66 -8.81 11.62
C ALA A 203 -3.98 -8.32 10.99
N VAL A 204 -4.46 -8.96 9.92
CA VAL A 204 -5.73 -8.59 9.27
C VAL A 204 -6.93 -9.37 9.79
N PHE A 205 -6.74 -10.35 10.69
CA PHE A 205 -7.81 -11.23 11.19
C PHE A 205 -9.03 -10.48 11.72
N TYR A 206 -8.81 -9.46 12.55
CA TYR A 206 -9.90 -8.70 13.14
C TYR A 206 -10.84 -8.11 12.07
N PHE A 207 -10.26 -7.51 11.02
CA PHE A 207 -11.02 -6.90 9.93
C PHE A 207 -11.77 -7.94 9.08
N ILE A 208 -11.15 -9.12 8.85
CA ILE A 208 -11.78 -10.24 8.16
C ILE A 208 -12.98 -10.75 8.97
N ALA A 209 -12.80 -10.95 10.27
CA ALA A 209 -13.84 -11.46 11.17
C ALA A 209 -15.03 -10.50 11.26
N GLU A 210 -14.78 -9.21 11.43
CA GLU A 210 -15.81 -8.17 11.51
C GLU A 210 -16.60 -8.09 10.20
N PHE A 211 -15.94 -7.97 9.05
CA PHE A 211 -16.60 -7.94 7.77
C PHE A 211 -17.42 -9.21 7.50
N PHE A 212 -16.87 -10.39 7.80
CA PHE A 212 -17.61 -11.65 7.65
C PHE A 212 -18.87 -11.70 8.49
N ARG A 213 -18.81 -11.27 9.76
CA ARG A 213 -19.99 -11.20 10.64
C ARG A 213 -21.06 -10.27 10.12
N GLU A 214 -20.66 -9.11 9.63
CA GLU A 214 -21.59 -8.12 9.08
C GLU A 214 -22.24 -8.65 7.79
N GLN A 215 -21.44 -9.06 6.81
CA GLN A 215 -21.93 -9.53 5.53
C GLN A 215 -22.77 -10.82 5.65
N SER A 216 -22.38 -11.75 6.52
CA SER A 216 -23.16 -12.96 6.75
C SER A 216 -24.56 -12.66 7.31
N ARG A 217 -24.70 -11.68 8.21
CA ARG A 217 -25.99 -11.24 8.71
C ARG A 217 -26.89 -10.64 7.63
N LEU A 218 -26.31 -9.84 6.73
CA LEU A 218 -27.04 -9.24 5.62
C LEU A 218 -27.48 -10.30 4.61
N LEU A 219 -26.53 -11.16 4.19
CA LEU A 219 -26.77 -12.18 3.18
C LEU A 219 -27.70 -13.29 3.67
N LEU A 220 -27.74 -13.61 4.96
CA LEU A 220 -28.72 -14.52 5.53
C LEU A 220 -30.16 -13.99 5.43
N ARG A 221 -30.35 -12.67 5.45
CA ARG A 221 -31.66 -12.04 5.21
C ARG A 221 -32.03 -12.06 3.71
N GLU A 222 -31.02 -12.02 2.84
CA GLU A 222 -31.18 -12.05 1.38
C GLU A 222 -31.12 -13.48 0.80
N ALA A 223 -30.82 -14.49 1.61
CA ALA A 223 -30.58 -15.88 1.18
C ALA A 223 -31.83 -16.59 0.59
N GLU A 224 -32.98 -15.96 0.62
CA GLU A 224 -34.16 -16.38 -0.14
C GLU A 224 -33.99 -16.16 -1.66
N HIS A 225 -32.99 -15.35 -2.06
CA HIS A 225 -32.65 -15.08 -3.44
C HIS A 225 -31.35 -15.77 -3.87
N LYS A 226 -31.32 -16.32 -5.09
CA LYS A 226 -30.16 -17.06 -5.65
C LYS A 226 -28.84 -16.28 -5.57
N THR A 227 -28.87 -14.98 -5.83
CA THR A 227 -27.67 -14.10 -5.79
C THR A 227 -27.04 -14.00 -4.41
N GLY A 228 -27.84 -13.90 -3.34
CA GLY A 228 -27.34 -13.87 -1.97
C GLY A 228 -26.65 -15.17 -1.57
N THR A 229 -27.15 -16.30 -2.05
CA THR A 229 -26.59 -17.65 -1.79
C THR A 229 -25.20 -17.83 -2.42
N GLU A 230 -25.02 -17.41 -3.69
CA GLU A 230 -23.73 -17.52 -4.39
C GLU A 230 -22.66 -16.64 -3.73
N ARG A 231 -23.02 -15.43 -3.34
CA ARG A 231 -22.13 -14.49 -2.65
C ARG A 231 -21.68 -15.03 -1.29
N LEU A 232 -22.62 -15.53 -0.49
CA LEU A 232 -22.30 -16.13 0.80
C LEU A 232 -21.35 -17.33 0.65
N SER A 233 -21.56 -18.18 -0.37
CA SER A 233 -20.67 -19.29 -0.64
C SER A 233 -19.25 -18.84 -1.00
N THR A 234 -19.11 -17.75 -1.73
CA THR A 234 -17.80 -17.16 -2.08
C THR A 234 -17.10 -16.62 -0.84
N LEU A 235 -17.80 -15.91 0.04
CA LEU A 235 -17.23 -15.41 1.31
C LEU A 235 -16.78 -16.56 2.23
N ILE A 236 -17.58 -17.63 2.34
CA ILE A 236 -17.23 -18.83 3.11
C ILE A 236 -15.96 -19.49 2.55
N ALA A 237 -15.88 -19.64 1.22
CA ALA A 237 -14.72 -20.25 0.59
C ALA A 237 -13.44 -19.41 0.81
N ALA A 238 -13.54 -18.09 0.72
CA ALA A 238 -12.42 -17.19 1.01
C ALA A 238 -11.98 -17.28 2.48
N LEU A 239 -12.94 -17.26 3.42
CA LEU A 239 -12.66 -17.41 4.84
C LEU A 239 -12.00 -18.75 5.15
N HIS A 240 -12.46 -19.84 4.52
CA HIS A 240 -11.89 -21.18 4.68
C HIS A 240 -10.40 -21.17 4.29
N GLU A 241 -10.04 -20.56 3.17
CA GLU A 241 -8.64 -20.44 2.74
C GLU A 241 -7.79 -19.66 3.75
N TYR A 242 -8.33 -18.61 4.36
CA TYR A 242 -7.63 -17.86 5.40
C TYR A 242 -7.42 -18.72 6.65
N LEU A 243 -8.47 -19.36 7.17
CA LEU A 243 -8.41 -20.17 8.40
C LEU A 243 -7.57 -21.45 8.23
N ARG A 244 -7.45 -22.00 7.02
CA ARG A 244 -6.49 -23.09 6.74
C ARG A 244 -5.05 -22.69 7.00
N ARG A 245 -4.68 -21.45 6.71
CA ARG A 245 -3.34 -20.90 6.94
C ARG A 245 -3.13 -20.39 8.36
N HIS A 246 -4.20 -19.96 9.02
CA HIS A 246 -4.21 -19.30 10.33
C HIS A 246 -5.20 -19.97 11.26
N ARG A 247 -4.99 -21.25 11.56
CA ARG A 247 -5.93 -22.12 12.30
C ARG A 247 -6.21 -21.65 13.72
N ASP A 248 -5.28 -20.99 14.35
CA ASP A 248 -5.39 -20.50 15.73
C ASP A 248 -6.53 -19.48 15.90
N PHE A 249 -7.02 -18.90 14.80
CA PHE A 249 -8.15 -18.00 14.83
C PHE A 249 -9.52 -18.68 14.69
N PHE A 250 -9.56 -19.95 14.28
CA PHE A 250 -10.84 -20.66 14.13
C PHE A 250 -11.69 -20.69 15.39
N PRO A 251 -11.16 -20.94 16.62
CA PRO A 251 -11.96 -20.92 17.84
C PRO A 251 -12.72 -19.62 18.05
N GLN A 252 -12.19 -18.48 17.60
CA GLN A 252 -12.80 -17.16 17.75
C GLN A 252 -14.00 -16.94 16.80
N LEU A 253 -14.05 -17.63 15.66
CA LEU A 253 -15.14 -17.56 14.68
C LEU A 253 -16.10 -18.75 14.78
N ARG A 254 -15.74 -19.81 15.48
CA ARG A 254 -16.56 -21.02 15.64
C ARG A 254 -17.99 -20.74 16.12
N PRO A 255 -18.23 -19.86 17.13
CA PRO A 255 -19.60 -19.55 17.55
C PRO A 255 -20.44 -18.91 16.44
N ASP A 256 -19.85 -18.00 15.65
CA ASP A 256 -20.55 -17.33 14.55
C ASP A 256 -20.90 -18.32 13.44
N ILE A 257 -19.95 -19.20 13.09
CA ILE A 257 -20.14 -20.26 12.09
C ILE A 257 -21.20 -21.27 12.53
N ALA A 258 -21.19 -21.69 13.81
CA ALA A 258 -22.19 -22.58 14.35
C ALA A 258 -23.62 -21.97 14.35
N ALA A 259 -23.71 -20.66 14.67
CA ALA A 259 -24.98 -19.93 14.59
C ALA A 259 -25.48 -19.81 13.13
N MET A 260 -24.62 -19.71 12.16
CA MET A 260 -24.99 -19.76 10.75
C MET A 260 -25.46 -21.16 10.34
N LEU A 261 -24.74 -22.22 10.71
CA LEU A 261 -25.12 -23.61 10.40
C LEU A 261 -26.49 -23.97 10.97
N SER A 262 -26.85 -23.51 12.17
CA SER A 262 -28.17 -23.75 12.77
C SER A 262 -29.31 -23.09 11.96
N ARG A 263 -29.02 -22.01 11.23
CA ARG A 263 -30.01 -21.29 10.40
C ARG A 263 -30.02 -21.77 8.94
N ALA A 264 -29.05 -22.55 8.54
CA ALA A 264 -28.83 -22.91 7.13
C ALA A 264 -29.92 -23.81 6.55
N GLY A 265 -30.65 -24.58 7.35
CA GLY A 265 -31.66 -25.54 6.86
C GLY A 265 -31.12 -26.41 5.71
N GLY A 266 -31.82 -26.44 4.59
CA GLY A 266 -31.39 -27.12 3.34
C GLY A 266 -30.65 -26.26 2.33
N SER A 267 -30.12 -25.11 2.73
CA SER A 267 -29.48 -24.12 1.85
C SER A 267 -28.20 -24.65 1.21
N VAL A 268 -27.93 -24.23 -0.02
CA VAL A 268 -26.73 -24.62 -0.81
C VAL A 268 -25.42 -24.24 -0.09
N TRP A 269 -25.39 -23.10 0.62
CA TRP A 269 -24.21 -22.63 1.36
C TRP A 269 -23.93 -23.39 2.67
N ARG A 270 -24.85 -24.26 3.11
CA ARG A 270 -24.66 -25.13 4.30
C ARG A 270 -23.48 -26.06 4.12
N LYS A 271 -23.35 -26.69 2.95
CA LYS A 271 -22.29 -27.65 2.66
C LYS A 271 -20.89 -27.00 2.73
N PRO A 272 -20.58 -25.90 2.04
CA PRO A 272 -19.29 -25.21 2.19
C PRO A 272 -18.95 -24.84 3.64
N LEU A 273 -19.96 -24.45 4.43
CA LEU A 273 -19.75 -24.09 5.83
C LEU A 273 -19.49 -25.31 6.72
N ALA A 274 -20.15 -26.45 6.47
CA ALA A 274 -19.90 -27.69 7.15
C ALA A 274 -18.52 -28.26 6.79
N ASP A 275 -18.14 -28.22 5.51
CA ASP A 275 -16.84 -28.67 5.03
C ASP A 275 -15.70 -27.83 5.67
N LEU A 276 -15.92 -26.52 5.88
CA LEU A 276 -14.97 -25.64 6.58
C LEU A 276 -14.77 -26.13 8.03
N VAL A 277 -15.84 -26.39 8.76
CA VAL A 277 -15.76 -26.84 10.16
C VAL A 277 -15.08 -28.20 10.23
N ASP A 278 -15.50 -29.14 9.39
CA ASP A 278 -14.95 -30.50 9.35
C ASP A 278 -13.44 -30.52 9.05
N ASP A 279 -12.98 -29.68 8.09
CA ASP A 279 -11.56 -29.60 7.75
C ASP A 279 -10.72 -29.03 8.90
N LEU A 280 -11.21 -28.01 9.57
CA LEU A 280 -10.50 -27.37 10.67
C LEU A 280 -10.51 -28.19 11.95
N GLU A 281 -11.60 -28.93 12.26
CA GLU A 281 -11.69 -29.80 13.44
C GLU A 281 -10.89 -31.08 13.29
N LYS A 282 -10.90 -31.74 12.13
CA LYS A 282 -10.11 -32.96 11.87
C LYS A 282 -8.60 -32.75 12.01
N ASN A 283 -8.15 -31.55 11.74
CA ASN A 283 -6.73 -31.19 11.74
C ASN A 283 -6.26 -30.56 13.06
N SER A 284 -7.18 -30.15 13.97
CA SER A 284 -6.83 -29.64 15.30
C SER A 284 -6.48 -30.73 16.32
N GLY A 285 -6.79 -31.99 16.03
CA GLY A 285 -6.45 -33.16 16.87
C GLY A 285 -5.09 -33.80 16.57
N ARG A 286 -4.27 -33.19 15.68
CA ARG A 286 -2.95 -33.74 15.28
C ARG A 286 -1.74 -32.89 15.68
N SER A 287 -1.93 -31.90 16.54
CA SER A 287 -0.85 -31.06 17.10
C SER A 287 -0.47 -31.47 18.51
#